data_25cbdcf50e24329ada736cbe320bfbcd
#
_entry.id   25cbdcf50e24329ada736cbe320bfbcd
#
_cell.length_a   1.000
_cell.length_b   1.000
_cell.length_c   1.000
_cell.angle_alpha   90.00
_cell.angle_beta   90.00
_cell.angle_gamma   90.00
#
_symmetry.space_group_name_H-M   'P 1'
#
loop_
_entity.id
_entity.type
_entity.pdbx_description
1 polymer ?
#
loop_
_entity_poly.entity_id
_entity_poly.type
_entity_poly.pdbx_seq_one_letter_code
_entity_poly.pdbx_strand_id
1 'polypeptide(L)'
;ITLCTVIGAQMGEKAFGAAAESAELWLTLRGEHDDDLARLRRSVLTRAQELAHKNHLEFSFEEQDIFPATENDVLCASRVMRVCRGTLLHDPMRWSEDFGHYLHRCRGAFFGVGAGEDHPQIHTEHYEYPDALLEPTVEAFRALLTSE
;
A
#
# COMPACT_ATOMS: atom_id res chain seq x y z
N ILE A 1 -3.68 11.45 2.95
CA ILE A 1 -2.91 11.55 1.67
C ILE A 1 -3.62 10.71 0.62
N THR A 2 -3.76 11.26 -0.61
CA THR A 2 -4.39 10.56 -1.74
C THR A 2 -3.45 10.64 -2.93
N LEU A 3 -3.05 9.50 -3.49
CA LEU A 3 -2.07 9.42 -4.57
C LEU A 3 -2.60 8.57 -5.73
N CYS A 4 -2.34 9.03 -6.94
CA CYS A 4 -2.51 8.25 -8.17
C CYS A 4 -1.17 8.27 -8.91
N THR A 5 -0.55 7.11 -9.07
CA THR A 5 0.74 6.96 -9.72
C THR A 5 0.58 6.17 -11.00
N VAL A 6 1.03 6.72 -12.12
CA VAL A 6 1.17 5.97 -13.37
C VAL A 6 2.41 5.09 -13.27
N ILE A 7 2.22 3.78 -13.31
CA ILE A 7 3.32 2.81 -13.24
C ILE A 7 3.72 2.28 -14.63
N GLY A 8 2.86 2.42 -15.61
CA GLY A 8 3.17 2.05 -16.98
C GLY A 8 2.02 2.30 -17.93
N ALA A 9 2.32 2.22 -19.20
CA ALA A 9 1.35 2.26 -20.28
C ALA A 9 1.86 1.45 -21.47
N GLN A 10 0.95 0.79 -22.16
CA GLN A 10 1.24 0.11 -23.40
C GLN A 10 0.21 0.55 -24.46
N MET A 11 0.63 0.79 -25.67
CA MET A 11 -0.24 1.21 -26.76
C MET A 11 0.22 0.57 -28.06
N GLY A 12 -0.67 -0.26 -28.63
CA GLY A 12 -0.44 -0.91 -29.93
C GLY A 12 0.84 -1.72 -30.01
N GLU A 13 1.20 -2.05 -31.24
CA GLU A 13 2.44 -2.74 -31.58
C GLU A 13 3.32 -1.85 -32.47
N LYS A 14 4.63 -2.18 -32.56
CA LYS A 14 5.55 -1.48 -33.43
C LYS A 14 5.27 -1.87 -34.90
N ALA A 15 4.22 -1.29 -35.48
CA ALA A 15 3.85 -1.48 -36.88
C ALA A 15 3.73 -0.12 -37.57
N PHE A 16 4.56 0.11 -38.59
CA PHE A 16 4.56 1.37 -39.34
C PHE A 16 3.37 1.42 -40.29
N GLY A 17 2.60 2.52 -40.22
CA GLY A 17 1.42 2.73 -41.07
C GLY A 17 0.10 2.18 -40.53
N ALA A 18 0.10 1.60 -39.34
CA ALA A 18 -1.10 1.18 -38.61
C ALA A 18 -1.32 2.08 -37.37
N ALA A 19 -2.59 2.42 -37.09
CA ALA A 19 -2.96 3.04 -35.82
C ALA A 19 -3.04 1.96 -34.74
N ALA A 20 -2.76 2.35 -33.49
CA ALA A 20 -2.94 1.47 -32.35
C ALA A 20 -4.43 1.12 -32.17
N GLU A 21 -4.76 -0.17 -32.09
CA GLU A 21 -6.13 -0.64 -31.86
C GLU A 21 -6.52 -0.63 -30.38
N SER A 22 -5.54 -0.77 -29.48
CA SER A 22 -5.75 -0.81 -28.03
C SER A 22 -4.65 -0.12 -27.27
N ALA A 23 -4.95 0.29 -26.04
CA ALA A 23 -3.99 0.79 -25.08
C ALA A 23 -4.35 0.35 -23.68
N GLU A 24 -3.34 0.11 -22.87
CA GLU A 24 -3.48 -0.16 -21.44
C GLU A 24 -2.75 0.93 -20.64
N LEU A 25 -3.33 1.33 -19.55
CA LEU A 25 -2.73 2.26 -18.58
C LEU A 25 -2.76 1.61 -17.20
N TRP A 26 -1.59 1.47 -16.60
CA TRP A 26 -1.44 0.86 -15.29
C TRP A 26 -1.24 1.93 -14.23
N LEU A 27 -2.13 1.92 -13.23
CA LEU A 27 -2.18 2.91 -12.17
C LEU A 27 -2.10 2.22 -10.81
N THR A 28 -1.36 2.82 -9.88
CA THR A 28 -1.50 2.53 -8.46
C THR A 28 -2.26 3.67 -7.80
N LEU A 29 -3.35 3.34 -7.11
CA LEU A 29 -4.14 4.27 -6.32
C LEU A 29 -3.86 4.03 -4.83
N ARG A 30 -3.65 5.10 -4.07
CA ARG A 30 -3.43 5.04 -2.62
C ARG A 30 -4.29 6.08 -1.93
N GLY A 31 -4.90 5.69 -0.82
CA GLY A 31 -5.63 6.55 0.08
C GLY A 31 -5.18 6.31 1.51
N GLU A 32 -5.19 7.34 2.34
CA GLU A 32 -4.89 7.20 3.77
C GLU A 32 -6.02 6.45 4.50
N HIS A 33 -7.26 6.69 4.07
CA HIS A 33 -8.45 6.00 4.56
C HIS A 33 -9.21 5.34 3.41
N ASP A 34 -9.99 4.32 3.71
CA ASP A 34 -10.78 3.58 2.70
C ASP A 34 -11.71 4.50 1.89
N ASP A 35 -12.33 5.48 2.55
CA ASP A 35 -13.19 6.46 1.88
C ASP A 35 -12.42 7.35 0.90
N ASP A 36 -11.18 7.68 1.21
CA ASP A 36 -10.31 8.48 0.32
C ASP A 36 -9.97 7.67 -0.93
N LEU A 37 -9.58 6.42 -0.75
CA LEU A 37 -9.32 5.50 -1.86
C LEU A 37 -10.56 5.30 -2.72
N ALA A 38 -11.72 5.08 -2.11
CA ALA A 38 -12.98 4.90 -2.82
C ALA A 38 -13.38 6.14 -3.64
N ARG A 39 -13.14 7.35 -3.12
CA ARG A 39 -13.38 8.61 -3.86
C ARG A 39 -12.41 8.76 -5.03
N LEU A 40 -11.11 8.51 -4.80
CA LEU A 40 -10.10 8.58 -5.85
C LEU A 40 -10.42 7.59 -6.97
N ARG A 41 -10.70 6.34 -6.63
CA ARG A 41 -11.06 5.28 -7.56
C ARG A 41 -12.24 5.70 -8.44
N ARG A 42 -13.34 6.17 -7.83
CA ARG A 42 -14.50 6.66 -8.59
C ARG A 42 -14.12 7.78 -9.56
N SER A 43 -13.34 8.75 -9.10
CA SER A 43 -12.92 9.87 -9.95
C SER A 43 -12.11 9.41 -11.16
N VAL A 44 -11.17 8.49 -10.95
CA VAL A 44 -10.33 7.93 -12.03
C VAL A 44 -11.18 7.16 -13.03
N LEU A 45 -12.03 6.24 -12.56
CA LEU A 45 -12.88 5.43 -13.44
C LEU A 45 -13.89 6.28 -14.21
N THR A 46 -14.57 7.23 -13.53
CA THR A 46 -15.50 8.14 -14.19
C THR A 46 -14.79 8.94 -15.28
N ARG A 47 -13.61 9.48 -14.98
CA ARG A 47 -12.87 10.29 -15.95
C ARG A 47 -12.39 9.44 -17.15
N ALA A 48 -11.92 8.23 -16.90
CA ALA A 48 -11.52 7.31 -17.97
C ALA A 48 -12.70 6.95 -18.88
N GLN A 49 -13.84 6.63 -18.28
CA GLN A 49 -15.06 6.30 -19.01
C GLN A 49 -15.59 7.48 -19.85
N GLU A 50 -15.59 8.71 -19.29
CA GLU A 50 -15.96 9.91 -20.03
C GLU A 50 -15.05 10.15 -21.24
N LEU A 51 -13.73 9.99 -21.07
CA LEU A 51 -12.76 10.16 -22.15
C LEU A 51 -12.92 9.10 -23.24
N ALA A 52 -13.13 7.85 -22.85
CA ALA A 52 -13.39 6.76 -23.80
C ALA A 52 -14.67 7.03 -24.60
N HIS A 53 -15.77 7.36 -23.93
CA HIS A 53 -17.04 7.70 -24.57
C HIS A 53 -16.90 8.88 -25.55
N LYS A 54 -16.22 9.95 -25.12
CA LYS A 54 -16.00 11.14 -25.97
C LYS A 54 -15.21 10.83 -27.24
N ASN A 55 -14.32 9.84 -27.19
CA ASN A 55 -13.47 9.46 -28.32
C ASN A 55 -13.93 8.18 -29.02
N HIS A 56 -15.13 7.69 -28.74
CA HIS A 56 -15.71 6.48 -29.32
C HIS A 56 -14.85 5.22 -29.11
N LEU A 57 -14.24 5.11 -27.93
CA LEU A 57 -13.43 3.96 -27.53
C LEU A 57 -14.23 3.06 -26.58
N GLU A 58 -13.98 1.77 -26.63
CA GLU A 58 -14.43 0.83 -25.61
C GLU A 58 -13.57 1.00 -24.35
N PHE A 59 -14.19 0.83 -23.17
CA PHE A 59 -13.52 0.95 -21.89
C PHE A 59 -13.79 -0.28 -21.03
N SER A 60 -12.72 -0.87 -20.53
CA SER A 60 -12.76 -1.89 -19.49
C SER A 60 -11.72 -1.59 -18.44
N PHE A 61 -11.83 -2.18 -17.25
CA PHE A 61 -10.82 -2.07 -16.21
C PHE A 61 -10.77 -3.37 -15.40
N GLU A 62 -9.61 -3.62 -14.84
CA GLU A 62 -9.34 -4.68 -13.87
C GLU A 62 -8.71 -4.08 -12.63
N GLU A 63 -8.91 -4.72 -11.49
CA GLU A 63 -8.34 -4.29 -10.21
C GLU A 63 -7.66 -5.48 -9.55
N GLN A 64 -6.49 -5.23 -8.98
CA GLN A 64 -5.70 -6.22 -8.27
C GLN A 64 -5.22 -5.61 -6.95
N ASP A 65 -4.93 -6.47 -5.98
CA ASP A 65 -4.32 -6.10 -4.70
C ASP A 65 -5.08 -4.97 -3.98
N ILE A 66 -6.39 -5.16 -3.81
CA ILE A 66 -7.24 -4.21 -3.08
C ILE A 66 -7.04 -4.43 -1.59
N PHE A 67 -6.28 -3.54 -0.96
CA PHE A 67 -6.02 -3.55 0.47
C PHE A 67 -6.82 -2.46 1.18
N PRO A 68 -7.49 -2.77 2.31
CA PRO A 68 -8.08 -1.76 3.16
C PRO A 68 -7.00 -0.96 3.92
N ALA A 69 -7.36 0.22 4.41
CA ALA A 69 -6.46 1.02 5.23
C ALA A 69 -6.01 0.26 6.50
N THR A 70 -4.71 0.38 6.82
CA THR A 70 -4.15 -0.19 8.04
C THR A 70 -4.22 0.87 9.15
N GLU A 71 -5.34 0.89 9.88
CA GLU A 71 -5.58 1.81 10.98
C GLU A 71 -5.44 1.09 12.32
N ASN A 72 -4.39 1.42 13.07
CA ASN A 72 -4.11 0.80 14.35
C ASN A 72 -5.16 1.15 15.41
N ASP A 73 -5.65 0.15 16.13
CA ASP A 73 -6.43 0.38 17.35
C ASP A 73 -5.57 1.09 18.41
N VAL A 74 -6.07 2.18 18.97
CA VAL A 74 -5.34 3.06 19.90
C VAL A 74 -4.83 2.31 21.13
N LEU A 75 -5.62 1.38 21.69
CA LEU A 75 -5.21 0.61 22.86
C LEU A 75 -4.16 -0.45 22.53
N CYS A 76 -4.29 -1.08 21.36
CA CYS A 76 -3.29 -2.04 20.88
C CYS A 76 -1.97 -1.32 20.56
N ALA A 77 -2.01 -0.19 19.86
CA ALA A 77 -0.83 0.64 19.58
C ALA A 77 -0.15 1.12 20.87
N SER A 78 -0.94 1.61 21.84
CA SER A 78 -0.40 2.04 23.14
C SER A 78 0.27 0.89 23.90
N ARG A 79 -0.29 -0.33 23.79
CA ARG A 79 0.33 -1.51 24.40
C ARG A 79 1.68 -1.84 23.73
N VAL A 80 1.72 -1.84 22.40
CA VAL A 80 2.97 -2.05 21.66
C VAL A 80 4.03 -1.02 22.06
N MET A 81 3.69 0.27 22.07
CA MET A 81 4.62 1.33 22.47
C MET A 81 5.15 1.13 23.90
N ARG A 82 4.30 0.77 24.85
CA ARG A 82 4.69 0.53 26.23
C ARG A 82 5.59 -0.70 26.40
N VAL A 83 5.19 -1.82 25.78
CA VAL A 83 5.84 -3.12 25.98
C VAL A 83 7.14 -3.21 25.18
N CYS A 84 7.12 -2.77 23.93
CA CYS A 84 8.28 -2.81 23.04
C CYS A 84 9.15 -1.55 23.11
N ARG A 85 8.79 -0.55 23.95
CA ARG A 85 9.46 0.76 24.00
C ARG A 85 9.53 1.45 22.65
N GLY A 86 8.47 1.27 21.87
CA GLY A 86 8.35 1.84 20.53
C GLY A 86 8.04 3.34 20.56
N THR A 87 8.22 3.97 19.42
CA THR A 87 7.85 5.37 19.17
C THR A 87 6.70 5.45 18.18
N LEU A 88 5.85 6.46 18.33
CA LEU A 88 4.78 6.72 17.39
C LEU A 88 5.35 7.37 16.13
N LEU A 89 5.02 6.82 14.96
CA LEU A 89 5.22 7.51 13.70
C LEU A 89 4.02 8.43 13.46
N HIS A 90 4.29 9.71 13.25
CA HIS A 90 3.23 10.72 13.04
C HIS A 90 2.73 10.74 11.59
N ASP A 91 3.61 10.42 10.64
CA ASP A 91 3.25 10.38 9.23
C ASP A 91 2.84 8.97 8.83
N PRO A 92 1.76 8.80 8.07
CA PRO A 92 1.34 7.50 7.59
C PRO A 92 2.37 6.95 6.60
N MET A 93 2.63 5.65 6.69
CA MET A 93 3.46 4.96 5.71
C MET A 93 2.75 4.90 4.36
N ARG A 94 3.53 5.03 3.27
CA ARG A 94 3.00 5.11 1.91
C ARG A 94 2.97 3.79 1.17
N TRP A 95 3.27 2.69 1.84
CA TRP A 95 3.15 1.35 1.27
C TRP A 95 1.76 0.76 1.48
N SER A 96 1.48 -0.37 0.86
CA SER A 96 0.25 -1.14 1.04
C SER A 96 0.57 -2.41 1.80
N GLU A 97 -0.36 -2.81 2.67
CA GLU A 97 -0.27 -4.00 3.50
C GLU A 97 -1.62 -4.72 3.56
N ASP A 98 -1.59 -6.04 3.58
CA ASP A 98 -2.78 -6.87 3.77
C ASP A 98 -3.28 -6.88 5.22
N PHE A 99 -2.48 -6.38 6.16
CA PHE A 99 -2.82 -6.34 7.58
C PHE A 99 -4.11 -5.57 7.89
N GLY A 100 -4.49 -4.61 7.06
CA GLY A 100 -5.77 -3.92 7.15
C GLY A 100 -6.97 -4.88 7.13
N HIS A 101 -6.89 -6.01 6.43
CA HIS A 101 -7.94 -7.03 6.45
C HIS A 101 -8.16 -7.66 7.85
N TYR A 102 -7.08 -7.82 8.64
CA TYR A 102 -7.20 -8.27 10.03
C TYR A 102 -7.84 -7.21 10.90
N LEU A 103 -7.47 -5.93 10.71
CA LEU A 103 -8.00 -4.81 11.50
C LEU A 103 -9.51 -4.58 11.27
N HIS A 104 -10.04 -4.98 10.13
CA HIS A 104 -11.48 -5.01 9.88
C HIS A 104 -12.22 -6.15 10.61
N ARG A 105 -11.51 -7.09 11.22
CA ARG A 105 -12.08 -8.26 11.90
C ARG A 105 -11.80 -8.26 13.39
N CYS A 106 -10.68 -7.71 13.82
CA CYS A 106 -10.28 -7.67 15.21
C CYS A 106 -9.47 -6.41 15.50
N ARG A 107 -9.40 -6.04 16.77
CA ARG A 107 -8.53 -4.96 17.23
C ARG A 107 -7.09 -5.42 17.15
N GLY A 108 -6.21 -4.57 16.64
CA GLY A 108 -4.81 -4.90 16.48
C GLY A 108 -3.95 -3.65 16.27
N ALA A 109 -2.65 -3.86 16.16
CA ALA A 109 -1.70 -2.83 15.78
C ALA A 109 -0.61 -3.43 14.89
N PHE A 110 -0.35 -2.76 13.81
CA PHE A 110 0.77 -3.00 12.92
C PHE A 110 1.94 -2.10 13.35
N PHE A 111 3.12 -2.67 13.50
CA PHE A 111 4.32 -1.93 13.90
C PHE A 111 5.54 -2.43 13.15
N GLY A 112 6.53 -1.56 12.98
CA GLY A 112 7.79 -1.90 12.33
C GLY A 112 8.92 -2.10 13.35
N VAL A 113 9.91 -2.91 12.96
CA VAL A 113 11.18 -3.03 13.64
C VAL A 113 12.24 -2.39 12.75
N GLY A 114 12.90 -1.34 13.25
CA GLY A 114 13.85 -0.55 12.46
C GLY A 114 15.15 -1.30 12.16
N ALA A 115 15.59 -1.27 10.92
CA ALA A 115 16.85 -1.88 10.47
C ALA A 115 18.08 -0.96 10.59
N GLY A 116 17.87 0.30 10.99
CA GLY A 116 18.91 1.33 11.03
C GLY A 116 18.81 2.32 9.85
N GLU A 117 19.41 3.49 10.02
CA GLU A 117 19.33 4.58 9.02
C GLU A 117 20.16 4.28 7.77
N ASP A 118 21.26 3.55 7.92
CA ASP A 118 22.17 3.21 6.83
C ASP A 118 21.79 1.92 6.09
N HIS A 119 20.66 1.28 6.46
CA HIS A 119 20.24 0.05 5.82
C HIS A 119 19.62 0.33 4.44
N PRO A 120 19.95 -0.47 3.39
CA PRO A 120 19.32 -0.35 2.09
C PRO A 120 17.79 -0.42 2.17
N GLN A 121 17.11 0.40 1.36
CA GLN A 121 15.67 0.39 1.34
C GLN A 121 15.12 -0.93 0.78
N ILE A 122 13.96 -1.34 1.29
CA ILE A 122 13.21 -2.47 0.72
C ILE A 122 12.95 -2.26 -0.77
N HIS A 123 12.86 -3.34 -1.53
CA HIS A 123 12.66 -3.34 -3.00
C HIS A 123 13.84 -2.78 -3.80
N THR A 124 15.04 -2.73 -3.22
CA THR A 124 16.28 -2.45 -3.96
C THR A 124 17.09 -3.73 -4.15
N GLU A 125 17.95 -3.76 -5.18
CA GLU A 125 18.78 -4.92 -5.49
C GLU A 125 19.81 -5.27 -4.39
N HIS A 126 20.11 -4.32 -3.51
CA HIS A 126 21.07 -4.45 -2.42
C HIS A 126 20.39 -4.73 -1.07
N TYR A 127 19.05 -4.89 -1.07
CA TYR A 127 18.35 -5.20 0.17
C TYR A 127 18.61 -6.64 0.60
N GLU A 128 19.07 -6.80 1.83
CA GLU A 128 19.14 -8.07 2.53
C GLU A 128 18.45 -7.93 3.89
N TYR A 129 17.68 -8.92 4.30
CA TYR A 129 17.08 -8.90 5.63
C TYR A 129 18.19 -9.01 6.69
N PRO A 130 18.34 -8.06 7.62
CA PRO A 130 19.41 -8.11 8.60
C PRO A 130 19.08 -9.14 9.69
N ASP A 131 19.85 -10.21 9.78
CA ASP A 131 19.69 -11.26 10.79
C ASP A 131 19.69 -10.73 12.22
N ALA A 132 20.35 -9.61 12.46
CA ALA A 132 20.36 -8.92 13.75
C ALA A 132 18.97 -8.48 14.23
N LEU A 133 17.97 -8.40 13.34
CA LEU A 133 16.58 -8.07 13.69
C LEU A 133 15.78 -9.29 14.18
N LEU A 134 16.24 -10.50 13.98
CA LEU A 134 15.50 -11.72 14.36
C LEU A 134 15.27 -11.75 15.87
N GLU A 135 16.32 -11.61 16.66
CA GLU A 135 16.22 -11.68 18.13
C GLU A 135 15.34 -10.55 18.70
N PRO A 136 15.56 -9.27 18.39
CA PRO A 136 14.69 -8.17 18.89
C PRO A 136 13.22 -8.32 18.45
N THR A 137 12.96 -8.84 17.24
CA THR A 137 11.61 -9.09 16.77
C THR A 137 10.93 -10.18 17.58
N VAL A 138 11.61 -11.31 17.80
CA VAL A 138 11.09 -12.41 18.63
C VAL A 138 10.82 -11.93 20.07
N GLU A 139 11.75 -11.18 20.65
CA GLU A 139 11.59 -10.65 22.01
C GLU A 139 10.43 -9.65 22.10
N ALA A 140 10.18 -8.81 21.08
CA ALA A 140 9.02 -7.93 21.04
C ALA A 140 7.71 -8.72 21.09
N PHE A 141 7.56 -9.75 20.25
CA PHE A 141 6.37 -10.61 20.28
C PHE A 141 6.23 -11.39 21.57
N ARG A 142 7.33 -11.93 22.10
CA ARG A 142 7.33 -12.62 23.39
C ARG A 142 6.88 -11.69 24.51
N ALA A 143 7.39 -10.48 24.57
CA ALA A 143 6.99 -9.48 25.56
C ALA A 143 5.49 -9.14 25.43
N LEU A 144 4.98 -8.98 24.21
CA LEU A 144 3.54 -8.73 23.96
C LEU A 144 2.66 -9.90 24.41
N LEU A 145 3.11 -11.14 24.26
CA LEU A 145 2.36 -12.33 24.68
C LEU A 145 2.35 -12.52 26.20
N THR A 146 3.39 -12.11 26.89
CA THR A 146 3.56 -12.33 28.34
C THR A 146 3.23 -11.11 29.21
N SER A 147 3.05 -9.92 28.60
CA SER A 147 2.66 -8.70 29.34
C SER A 147 1.14 -8.69 29.61
N GLU A 148 0.77 -8.35 30.84
CA GLU A 148 -0.61 -8.06 31.23
C GLU A 148 -1.05 -6.66 30.74
#